data_4c4d10cc4814441380306dc763c40089
#
_entry.id   4c4d10cc4814441380306dc763c40089
#
_cell.length_a   1.000
_cell.length_b   1.000
_cell.length_c   1.000
_cell.angle_alpha   90.00
_cell.angle_beta   90.00
_cell.angle_gamma   90.00
#
_symmetry.space_group_name_H-M   'P 1'
#
loop_
_entity.id
_entity.type
_entity.pdbx_description
1 polymer ?
#
loop_
_entity_poly.entity_id
_entity_poly.type
_entity_poly.pdbx_seq_one_letter_code
_entity_poly.pdbx_strand_id
1 'polypeptide(L)'
;IPLRLVGSEMCIETAVEPKPEDTPIYYNTHYGQEFNLVIEGRMLLSINGKDLILEQGDSLYFDSSLPHGMKALDGKAVKFLAIVM
;
A
#
# COMPACT_ATOMS: atom_id res chain seq x y z
N ILE A 1 -7.76 -6.73 11.57
CA ILE A 1 -6.82 -5.63 11.31
C ILE A 1 -7.22 -4.45 12.17
N PRO A 2 -6.32 -4.04 13.05
CA PRO A 2 -6.64 -2.90 13.90
C PRO A 2 -6.77 -1.62 13.08
N LEU A 3 -7.83 -0.88 13.35
CA LEU A 3 -8.08 0.43 12.77
C LEU A 3 -7.94 1.45 13.89
N ARG A 4 -7.10 2.43 13.69
CA ARG A 4 -6.82 3.44 14.70
C ARG A 4 -6.96 4.83 14.10
N LEU A 5 -7.69 5.68 14.77
CA LEU A 5 -7.83 7.09 14.42
C LEU A 5 -6.91 7.93 15.29
N VAL A 6 -6.07 8.74 14.66
CA VAL A 6 -5.13 9.62 15.34
C VAL A 6 -5.35 11.03 14.82
N GLY A 7 -6.00 11.89 15.60
CA GLY A 7 -6.39 13.21 15.14
C GLY A 7 -7.36 13.09 13.97
N SER A 8 -7.01 13.71 12.83
CA SER A 8 -7.76 13.57 11.58
C SER A 8 -7.24 12.46 10.68
N GLU A 9 -6.25 11.69 11.15
CA GLU A 9 -5.61 10.66 10.36
C GLU A 9 -6.14 9.28 10.71
N MET A 10 -6.21 8.42 9.72
CA MET A 10 -6.59 7.03 9.90
C MET A 10 -5.38 6.15 9.66
N CYS A 11 -5.01 5.36 10.67
CA CYS A 11 -3.88 4.45 10.62
C CYS A 11 -4.41 3.02 10.54
N ILE A 12 -4.02 2.30 9.50
CA ILE A 12 -4.46 0.93 9.25
C ILE A 12 -3.24 0.04 9.07
N GLU A 13 -3.12 -0.99 9.92
CA GLU A 13 -2.21 -2.08 9.66
C GLU A 13 -2.95 -3.12 8.83
N THR A 14 -2.45 -3.45 7.66
CA THR A 14 -3.14 -4.33 6.73
C THR A 14 -2.20 -5.37 6.13
N ALA A 15 -2.77 -6.45 5.64
CA ALA A 15 -2.06 -7.52 4.96
C ALA A 15 -2.61 -7.68 3.55
N VAL A 16 -1.71 -7.85 2.58
CA VAL A 16 -2.07 -8.15 1.19
C VAL A 16 -1.64 -9.58 0.89
N GLU A 17 -2.60 -10.40 0.51
CA GLU A 17 -2.33 -11.78 0.17
C GLU A 17 -1.72 -11.88 -1.23
N PRO A 18 -0.82 -12.85 -1.47
CA PRO A 18 -0.28 -13.06 -2.80
C PRO A 18 -1.36 -13.56 -3.75
N LYS A 19 -1.26 -13.10 -5.00
CA LYS A 19 -2.15 -13.51 -6.09
C LYS A 19 -1.31 -13.99 -7.26
N PRO A 20 -1.89 -14.74 -8.22
CA PRO A 20 -1.17 -15.12 -9.43
C PRO A 20 -0.53 -13.91 -10.10
N GLU A 21 0.65 -14.11 -10.69
CA GLU A 21 1.43 -13.02 -11.30
C GLU A 21 0.68 -12.27 -12.39
N ASP A 22 -0.19 -12.95 -13.11
CA ASP A 22 -0.98 -12.35 -14.18
C ASP A 22 -2.23 -11.63 -13.67
N THR A 23 -2.45 -11.61 -12.35
CA THR A 23 -3.57 -10.88 -11.77
C THR A 23 -3.36 -9.38 -11.94
N PRO A 24 -4.31 -8.66 -12.56
CA PRO A 24 -4.15 -7.22 -12.73
C PRO A 24 -4.25 -6.50 -11.40
N ILE A 25 -3.56 -5.35 -11.30
CA ILE A 25 -3.66 -4.48 -10.14
C ILE A 25 -4.92 -3.65 -10.28
N TYR A 26 -5.72 -3.61 -9.22
CA TYR A 26 -6.88 -2.72 -9.14
C TYR A 26 -6.43 -1.37 -8.60
N TYR A 27 -6.77 -0.32 -9.33
CA TYR A 27 -6.40 1.04 -8.97
C TYR A 27 -7.54 1.72 -8.24
N ASN A 28 -7.19 2.42 -7.17
CA ASN A 28 -8.11 3.22 -6.39
C ASN A 28 -7.67 4.68 -6.39
N THR A 29 -8.62 5.55 -6.14
CA THR A 29 -8.34 6.96 -5.88
C THR A 29 -9.19 7.38 -4.69
N HIS A 30 -8.63 8.23 -3.83
CA HIS A 30 -9.41 8.86 -2.78
C HIS A 30 -8.79 10.21 -2.44
N TYR A 31 -9.58 11.06 -1.81
CA TYR A 31 -9.15 12.39 -1.45
C TYR A 31 -8.11 12.35 -0.34
N GLY A 32 -7.11 13.21 -0.46
CA GLY A 32 -6.09 13.38 0.57
C GLY A 32 -4.75 12.78 0.19
N GLN A 33 -4.03 12.36 1.22
CA GLN A 33 -2.68 11.85 1.08
C GLN A 33 -2.55 10.53 1.84
N GLU A 34 -1.56 9.74 1.44
CA GLU A 34 -1.33 8.43 2.06
C GLU A 34 0.15 8.20 2.28
N PHE A 35 0.47 7.62 3.43
CA PHE A 35 1.81 7.17 3.77
C PHE A 35 1.77 5.66 3.98
N ASN A 36 2.68 4.93 3.33
CA ASN A 36 2.79 3.48 3.46
C ASN A 36 4.18 3.12 3.98
N LEU A 37 4.23 2.22 4.95
CA LEU A 37 5.46 1.65 5.48
C LEU A 37 5.35 0.14 5.43
N VAL A 38 6.28 -0.53 4.72
CA VAL A 38 6.29 -1.99 4.65
C VAL A 38 6.89 -2.56 5.93
N ILE A 39 6.10 -3.34 6.63
CA ILE A 39 6.51 -3.97 7.89
C ILE A 39 7.14 -5.34 7.61
N GLU A 40 6.57 -6.09 6.66
CA GLU A 40 7.04 -7.42 6.33
C GLU A 40 6.74 -7.75 4.87
N GLY A 41 7.71 -8.32 4.16
CA GLY A 41 7.55 -8.75 2.77
C GLY A 41 8.00 -7.71 1.76
N ARG A 42 7.64 -7.95 0.49
CA ARG A 42 7.93 -7.04 -0.63
C ARG A 42 6.65 -6.74 -1.37
N MET A 43 6.50 -5.51 -1.77
CA MET A 43 5.27 -5.00 -2.36
C MET A 43 5.57 -4.20 -3.61
N LEU A 44 4.79 -4.44 -4.67
CA LEU A 44 4.75 -3.56 -5.81
C LEU A 44 3.68 -2.50 -5.54
N LEU A 45 4.06 -1.24 -5.59
CA LEU A 45 3.15 -0.12 -5.47
C LEU A 45 3.15 0.63 -6.79
N SER A 46 2.01 0.65 -7.45
CA SER A 46 1.85 1.34 -8.73
C SER A 46 1.09 2.63 -8.50
N ILE A 47 1.71 3.77 -8.84
CA ILE A 47 1.12 5.08 -8.65
C ILE A 47 1.20 5.84 -9.96
N ASN A 48 0.04 6.24 -10.48
CA ASN A 48 -0.08 7.06 -11.68
C ASN A 48 0.77 6.51 -12.84
N GLY A 49 0.74 5.18 -13.02
CA GLY A 49 1.48 4.52 -14.09
C GLY A 49 2.93 4.20 -13.79
N LYS A 50 3.43 4.53 -12.60
CA LYS A 50 4.79 4.22 -12.18
C LYS A 50 4.78 3.09 -11.17
N ASP A 51 5.62 2.10 -11.38
CA ASP A 51 5.75 0.95 -10.51
C ASP A 51 6.97 1.09 -9.61
N LEU A 52 6.75 0.93 -8.31
CA LEU A 52 7.79 1.01 -7.31
C LEU A 52 7.78 -0.28 -6.50
N ILE A 53 8.96 -0.80 -6.22
CA ILE A 53 9.11 -1.98 -5.36
C ILE A 53 9.55 -1.50 -3.98
N LEU A 54 8.73 -1.81 -2.97
CA LEU A 54 9.02 -1.49 -1.59
C LEU A 54 9.36 -2.76 -0.83
N GLU A 55 10.47 -2.74 -0.12
CA GLU A 55 10.93 -3.83 0.72
C GLU A 55 10.68 -3.51 2.19
N GLN A 56 10.88 -4.50 3.05
CA GLN A 56 10.72 -4.31 4.49
C GLN A 56 11.52 -3.10 4.96
N GLY A 57 10.85 -2.19 5.65
CA GLY A 57 11.45 -0.96 6.15
C GLY A 57 11.34 0.23 5.20
N ASP A 58 10.96 0.00 3.94
CA ASP A 58 10.76 1.09 2.99
C ASP A 58 9.43 1.78 3.23
N SER A 59 9.42 3.08 2.96
CA SER A 59 8.21 3.89 3.11
C SER A 59 8.03 4.82 1.93
N LEU A 60 6.78 5.23 1.70
CA LEU A 60 6.43 6.14 0.63
C LEU A 60 5.25 6.99 1.04
N TYR A 61 5.31 8.27 0.68
CA TYR A 61 4.25 9.24 0.90
C TYR A 61 3.78 9.75 -0.46
N PHE A 62 2.49 9.74 -0.70
CA PHE A 62 1.97 10.13 -2.01
C PHE A 62 0.57 10.74 -1.92
N ASP A 63 0.19 11.42 -2.98
CA ASP A 63 -1.15 11.97 -3.15
C ASP A 63 -2.11 10.85 -3.56
N SER A 64 -3.05 10.53 -2.70
CA SER A 64 -3.98 9.44 -2.95
C SER A 64 -5.06 9.75 -3.99
N SER A 65 -5.14 10.98 -4.47
CA SER A 65 -6.00 11.29 -5.61
C SER A 65 -5.44 10.74 -6.92
N LEU A 66 -4.15 10.39 -6.96
CA LEU A 66 -3.56 9.71 -8.11
C LEU A 66 -3.98 8.24 -8.09
N PRO A 67 -4.28 7.64 -9.26
CA PRO A 67 -4.60 6.22 -9.31
C PRO A 67 -3.46 5.40 -8.74
N HIS A 68 -3.77 4.56 -7.76
CA HIS A 68 -2.75 3.74 -7.10
C HIS A 68 -3.30 2.36 -6.76
N GLY A 69 -2.41 1.40 -6.73
CA GLY A 69 -2.72 0.03 -6.39
C GLY A 69 -1.48 -0.71 -5.96
N MET A 70 -1.65 -1.89 -5.38
CA MET A 70 -0.54 -2.64 -4.83
C MET A 70 -0.69 -4.13 -5.06
N LYS A 71 0.43 -4.83 -4.99
CA LYS A 71 0.48 -6.27 -5.21
C LYS A 71 1.60 -6.86 -4.34
N ALA A 72 1.30 -7.98 -3.69
CA ALA A 72 2.31 -8.72 -2.96
C ALA A 72 3.23 -9.44 -3.95
N LEU A 73 4.53 -9.43 -3.66
CA LEU A 73 5.55 -10.08 -4.49
C LEU A 73 6.03 -11.38 -3.86
N ASP A 74 6.81 -12.14 -4.63
CA ASP A 74 7.48 -13.38 -4.18
C ASP A 74 6.53 -14.46 -3.67
N GLY A 75 5.24 -14.40 -4.05
CA GLY A 75 4.26 -15.38 -3.58
C GLY A 75 4.04 -15.36 -2.07
N LYS A 76 4.35 -14.25 -1.41
CA LYS A 76 4.24 -14.10 0.05
C LYS A 76 3.36 -12.91 0.39
N ALA A 77 2.63 -13.05 1.50
CA ALA A 77 1.83 -11.95 2.01
C ALA A 77 2.71 -10.78 2.44
N VAL A 78 2.19 -9.58 2.29
CA VAL A 78 2.86 -8.34 2.70
C VAL A 78 2.05 -7.71 3.81
N LYS A 79 2.72 -7.31 4.87
CA LYS A 79 2.14 -6.47 5.93
C LYS A 79 2.67 -5.07 5.80
N PHE A 80 1.78 -4.10 5.82
CA PHE A 80 2.19 -2.71 5.76
C PHE A 80 1.26 -1.83 6.58
N LEU A 81 1.80 -0.70 6.99
CA LEU A 81 1.06 0.33 7.71
C LEU A 81 0.65 1.38 6.70
N ALA A 82 -0.62 1.71 6.65
CA ALA A 82 -1.14 2.78 5.82
C ALA A 82 -1.71 3.88 6.71
N ILE A 83 -1.28 5.10 6.50
CA ILE A 83 -1.83 6.27 7.16
C ILE A 83 -2.49 7.12 6.09
N VAL A 84 -3.79 7.31 6.21
CA VAL A 84 -4.58 8.09 5.27
C VAL A 84 -4.97 9.41 5.95
N MET A 85 -4.66 10.50 5.29
CA MET A 85 -4.87 11.84 5.82
C MET A 85 -5.89 12.62 5.00
#